data_7aaabb81c4c0eeac8e993af5b89cdb34
#
_entry.id   7aaabb81c4c0eeac8e993af5b89cdb34
#
_cell.length_a   1.000
_cell.length_b   1.000
_cell.length_c   1.000
_cell.angle_alpha   90.00
_cell.angle_beta   90.00
_cell.angle_gamma   90.00
#
_symmetry.space_group_name_H-M   'P 1'
#
loop_
_entity.id
_entity.type
_entity.pdbx_description
1 polymer ?
#
loop_
_entity_poly.entity_id
_entity_poly.type
_entity_poly.pdbx_seq_one_letter_code
_entity_poly.pdbx_strand_id
1 'polypeptide(L)'
;MNYYQNRRDYPGDYFPMPKAIFRMGLNAGEIAVLAYLMYCEDRRTYQCHPSYATIGEACNMSVNTVRKHVHGLVLKGFIYKETTSITTQDGRKRNGTLQYTLRPMKEVEEEYKQEQLRIAEQHVRWKKAIKKYGGVHFEKVNL
;
A
#
# COMPACT_ATOMS: atom_id res chain seq x y z
N MET A 1 -6.62 3.96 -37.55
CA MET A 1 -6.17 4.45 -36.23
C MET A 1 -5.60 3.29 -35.44
N ASN A 2 -4.37 3.41 -35.02
CA ASN A 2 -3.74 2.35 -34.22
C ASN A 2 -4.28 2.43 -32.79
N TYR A 3 -4.88 1.36 -32.28
CA TYR A 3 -5.43 1.27 -30.93
C TYR A 3 -4.41 1.70 -29.84
N TYR A 4 -3.13 1.45 -30.05
CA TYR A 4 -2.08 1.83 -29.10
C TYR A 4 -1.73 3.33 -29.12
N GLN A 5 -1.93 4.03 -30.23
CA GLN A 5 -1.74 5.47 -30.30
C GLN A 5 -2.82 6.20 -29.49
N ASN A 6 -4.07 5.78 -29.58
CA ASN A 6 -5.17 6.38 -28.81
C ASN A 6 -5.00 6.31 -27.31
N ARG A 7 -4.33 5.28 -26.78
CA ARG A 7 -4.07 5.17 -25.35
C ARG A 7 -3.00 6.14 -24.85
N ARG A 8 -2.05 6.50 -25.72
CA ARG A 8 -0.97 7.45 -25.41
C ARG A 8 -1.36 8.91 -25.63
N ASP A 9 -2.34 9.10 -26.48
CA ASP A 9 -2.79 10.44 -26.88
C ASP A 9 -4.00 10.92 -26.05
N TYR A 10 -4.29 10.27 -24.92
CA TYR A 10 -5.33 10.71 -24.00
C TYR A 10 -4.80 11.91 -23.18
N PRO A 11 -4.98 13.16 -23.69
CA PRO A 11 -4.25 14.28 -23.11
C PRO A 11 -4.86 14.71 -21.80
N GLY A 12 -4.04 14.66 -20.75
CA GLY A 12 -4.36 15.32 -19.50
C GLY A 12 -5.26 14.56 -18.54
N ASP A 13 -5.84 13.43 -18.93
CA ASP A 13 -6.78 12.68 -18.07
C ASP A 13 -6.24 11.30 -17.67
N TYR A 14 -5.00 11.28 -17.28
CA TYR A 14 -4.34 10.11 -16.72
C TYR A 14 -3.32 10.49 -15.64
N PHE A 15 -2.98 9.56 -14.80
CA PHE A 15 -1.89 9.71 -13.83
C PHE A 15 -0.90 8.57 -13.98
N PRO A 16 0.41 8.81 -13.75
CA PRO A 16 1.42 7.77 -13.83
C PRO A 16 1.35 6.84 -12.63
N MET A 17 1.51 5.55 -12.88
CA MET A 17 1.56 4.53 -11.84
C MET A 17 2.85 3.72 -12.02
N PRO A 18 3.70 3.60 -10.99
CA PRO A 18 4.96 2.86 -11.09
C PRO A 18 4.74 1.38 -11.37
N LYS A 19 5.48 0.84 -12.32
CA LYS A 19 5.41 -0.59 -12.67
C LYS A 19 5.79 -1.50 -11.51
N ALA A 20 6.65 -1.05 -10.61
CA ALA A 20 7.11 -1.79 -9.44
C ALA A 20 5.98 -2.26 -8.52
N ILE A 21 4.85 -1.57 -8.51
CA ILE A 21 3.67 -1.92 -7.70
C ILE A 21 3.26 -3.39 -7.88
N PHE A 22 3.37 -3.92 -9.10
CA PHE A 22 3.01 -5.29 -9.41
C PHE A 22 4.01 -6.34 -8.90
N ARG A 23 5.15 -5.90 -8.37
CA ARG A 23 6.24 -6.77 -7.88
C ARG A 23 6.48 -6.68 -6.38
N MET A 24 5.63 -5.98 -5.64
CA MET A 24 5.87 -5.64 -4.24
C MET A 24 4.86 -6.25 -3.28
N GLY A 25 4.24 -7.36 -3.68
CA GLY A 25 3.40 -8.15 -2.79
C GLY A 25 2.03 -7.56 -2.45
N LEU A 26 1.54 -6.60 -3.24
CA LEU A 26 0.19 -6.08 -3.07
C LEU A 26 -0.85 -7.02 -3.69
N ASN A 27 -1.99 -7.17 -3.02
CA ASN A 27 -3.15 -7.83 -3.62
C ASN A 27 -3.93 -6.87 -4.54
N ALA A 28 -4.88 -7.40 -5.30
CA ALA A 28 -5.65 -6.63 -6.27
C ALA A 28 -6.43 -5.48 -5.61
N GLY A 29 -7.02 -5.69 -4.45
CA GLY A 29 -7.74 -4.65 -3.71
C GLY A 29 -6.83 -3.55 -3.20
N GLU A 30 -5.67 -3.88 -2.69
CA GLU A 30 -4.65 -2.92 -2.28
C GLU A 30 -4.14 -2.09 -3.45
N ILE A 31 -3.93 -2.70 -4.61
CA ILE A 31 -3.54 -1.99 -5.84
C ILE A 31 -4.64 -1.01 -6.26
N ALA A 32 -5.90 -1.43 -6.25
CA ALA A 32 -7.02 -0.55 -6.61
C ALA A 32 -7.11 0.65 -5.65
N VAL A 33 -7.03 0.43 -4.36
CA VAL A 33 -7.08 1.50 -3.35
C VAL A 33 -5.89 2.44 -3.49
N LEU A 34 -4.68 1.91 -3.63
CA LEU A 34 -3.46 2.71 -3.83
C LEU A 34 -3.56 3.56 -5.11
N ALA A 35 -4.04 2.97 -6.20
CA ALA A 35 -4.26 3.70 -7.45
C ALA A 35 -5.23 4.87 -7.28
N TYR A 36 -6.32 4.66 -6.54
CA TYR A 36 -7.27 5.74 -6.27
C TYR A 36 -6.67 6.84 -5.37
N LEU A 37 -5.86 6.47 -4.37
CA LEU A 37 -5.15 7.45 -3.55
C LEU A 37 -4.14 8.26 -4.39
N MET A 38 -3.44 7.63 -5.33
CA MET A 38 -2.57 8.32 -6.28
C MET A 38 -3.34 9.27 -7.19
N TYR A 39 -4.54 8.88 -7.61
CA TYR A 39 -5.45 9.75 -8.36
C TYR A 39 -5.87 10.99 -7.55
N CYS A 40 -6.11 10.83 -6.26
CA CYS A 40 -6.57 11.90 -5.37
C CYS A 40 -5.44 12.79 -4.81
N GLU A 41 -4.19 12.34 -4.83
CA GLU A 41 -3.11 13.05 -4.16
C GLU A 41 -2.80 14.42 -4.74
N ASP A 42 -2.49 15.37 -3.87
CA ASP A 42 -1.84 16.61 -4.25
C ASP A 42 -0.36 16.30 -4.54
N ARG A 43 0.08 16.55 -5.76
CA ARG A 43 1.45 16.25 -6.21
C ARG A 43 2.53 17.05 -5.48
N ARG A 44 2.17 18.12 -4.80
CA ARG A 44 3.12 18.94 -4.01
C ARG A 44 3.35 18.38 -2.62
N THR A 45 2.28 17.86 -2.00
CA THR A 45 2.30 17.38 -0.62
C THR A 45 2.30 15.86 -0.50
N TYR A 46 1.96 15.15 -1.58
CA TYR A 46 1.72 13.70 -1.61
C TYR A 46 0.61 13.25 -0.66
N GLN A 47 -0.32 14.13 -0.36
CA GLN A 47 -1.40 13.92 0.59
C GLN A 47 -2.76 13.96 -0.07
N CYS A 48 -3.68 13.18 0.48
CA CYS A 48 -5.10 13.21 0.13
C CYS A 48 -5.94 12.77 1.33
N HIS A 49 -7.24 13.03 1.27
CA HIS A 49 -8.12 12.77 2.40
C HIS A 49 -9.52 12.27 2.00
N PRO A 50 -9.64 11.34 1.01
CA PRO A 50 -10.93 10.75 0.70
C PRO A 50 -11.44 9.90 1.87
N SER A 51 -12.75 9.89 2.11
CA SER A 51 -13.36 8.99 3.08
C SER A 51 -13.34 7.54 2.59
N TYR A 52 -13.48 6.59 3.50
CA TYR A 52 -13.63 5.18 3.12
C TYR A 52 -14.82 4.95 2.18
N ALA A 53 -15.92 5.67 2.41
CA ALA A 53 -17.08 5.61 1.52
C ALA A 53 -16.74 6.08 0.10
N THR A 54 -16.02 7.18 -0.03
CA THR A 54 -15.58 7.72 -1.34
C THR A 54 -14.64 6.75 -2.04
N ILE A 55 -13.67 6.18 -1.33
CA ILE A 55 -12.78 5.15 -1.88
C ILE A 55 -13.59 3.92 -2.31
N GLY A 56 -14.53 3.50 -1.48
CA GLY A 56 -15.39 2.35 -1.76
C GLY A 56 -16.25 2.52 -3.00
N GLU A 57 -16.82 3.70 -3.22
CA GLU A 57 -17.55 4.02 -4.44
C GLU A 57 -16.66 3.96 -5.68
N ALA A 58 -15.47 4.55 -5.60
CA ALA A 58 -14.54 4.58 -6.73
C ALA A 58 -14.00 3.20 -7.09
N CYS A 59 -13.71 2.37 -6.08
CA CYS A 59 -13.13 1.04 -6.26
C CYS A 59 -14.19 -0.08 -6.28
N ASN A 60 -15.47 0.25 -6.15
CA ASN A 60 -16.56 -0.71 -6.05
C ASN A 60 -16.37 -1.73 -4.92
N MET A 61 -16.08 -1.22 -3.74
CA MET A 61 -15.84 -1.99 -2.52
C MET A 61 -16.68 -1.48 -1.36
N SER A 62 -17.02 -2.37 -0.43
CA SER A 62 -17.63 -1.96 0.85
C SER A 62 -16.64 -1.16 1.71
N VAL A 63 -17.14 -0.35 2.64
CA VAL A 63 -16.30 0.40 3.59
C VAL A 63 -15.39 -0.53 4.40
N ASN A 64 -15.88 -1.68 4.83
CA ASN A 64 -15.07 -2.66 5.58
C ASN A 64 -13.94 -3.23 4.72
N THR A 65 -14.20 -3.50 3.45
CA THR A 65 -13.16 -3.96 2.51
C THR A 65 -12.11 -2.89 2.27
N VAL A 66 -12.52 -1.64 2.10
CA VAL A 66 -11.59 -0.49 1.97
C VAL A 66 -10.70 -0.38 3.21
N ARG A 67 -11.30 -0.44 4.40
CA ARG A 67 -10.55 -0.39 5.67
C ARG A 67 -9.48 -1.46 5.74
N LYS A 68 -9.80 -2.68 5.33
CA LYS A 68 -8.87 -3.81 5.29
C LYS A 68 -7.69 -3.54 4.35
N HIS A 69 -7.96 -3.04 3.15
CA HIS A 69 -6.91 -2.75 2.17
C HIS A 69 -6.06 -1.54 2.54
N VAL A 70 -6.65 -0.50 3.11
CA VAL A 70 -5.91 0.64 3.67
C VAL A 70 -4.98 0.17 4.78
N HIS A 71 -5.46 -0.67 5.69
CA HIS A 71 -4.63 -1.26 6.73
C HIS A 71 -3.46 -2.07 6.16
N GLY A 72 -3.71 -2.88 5.14
CA GLY A 72 -2.66 -3.62 4.43
C GLY A 72 -1.60 -2.71 3.79
N LEU A 73 -2.02 -1.60 3.16
CA LEU A 73 -1.10 -0.62 2.58
C LEU A 73 -0.24 0.08 3.65
N VAL A 74 -0.81 0.38 4.80
CA VAL A 74 -0.06 0.95 5.94
C VAL A 74 0.98 -0.05 6.45
N LEU A 75 0.59 -1.30 6.67
CA LEU A 75 1.49 -2.35 7.16
C LEU A 75 2.63 -2.65 6.18
N LYS A 76 2.36 -2.58 4.89
CA LYS A 76 3.36 -2.81 3.84
C LYS A 76 4.22 -1.58 3.54
N GLY A 77 3.96 -0.46 4.21
CA GLY A 77 4.79 0.74 4.14
C GLY A 77 4.55 1.64 2.93
N PHE A 78 3.42 1.50 2.22
CA PHE A 78 3.11 2.32 1.04
C PHE A 78 2.55 3.69 1.38
N ILE A 79 1.81 3.78 2.49
CA ILE A 79 1.14 5.00 2.92
C ILE A 79 1.27 5.20 4.42
N TYR A 80 1.20 6.45 4.85
CA TYR A 80 0.90 6.82 6.23
C TYR A 80 -0.56 7.25 6.32
N LYS A 81 -1.19 6.90 7.43
CA LYS A 81 -2.56 7.28 7.72
C LYS A 81 -2.59 8.06 9.04
N GLU A 82 -3.14 9.25 9.00
CA GLU A 82 -3.29 10.11 10.16
C GLU A 82 -4.75 10.49 10.35
N THR A 83 -5.16 10.55 11.63
CA THR A 83 -6.49 11.04 11.98
C THR A 83 -6.39 12.54 12.23
N THR A 84 -7.15 13.34 11.49
CA THR A 84 -7.24 14.77 11.77
C THR A 84 -8.31 15.02 12.84
N SER A 85 -8.07 15.98 13.72
CA SER A 85 -9.05 16.43 14.70
C SER A 85 -9.52 17.84 14.36
N ILE A 86 -10.83 18.06 14.43
CA ILE A 86 -11.42 19.39 14.25
C ILE A 86 -11.95 19.85 15.60
N THR A 87 -11.57 21.09 16.00
CA THR A 87 -12.18 21.74 17.15
C THR A 87 -13.42 22.47 16.68
N THR A 88 -14.60 22.08 17.20
CA THR A 88 -15.85 22.77 16.90
C THR A 88 -15.92 24.10 17.64
N GLN A 89 -16.85 24.99 17.23
CA GLN A 89 -17.06 26.29 17.88
C GLN A 89 -17.35 26.17 19.39
N ASP A 90 -17.88 25.02 19.84
CA ASP A 90 -18.16 24.70 21.24
C ASP A 90 -16.92 24.24 22.03
N GLY A 91 -15.72 24.25 21.43
CA GLY A 91 -14.51 23.77 22.06
C GLY A 91 -14.38 22.24 22.13
N ARG A 92 -15.31 21.49 21.54
CA ARG A 92 -15.27 20.01 21.49
C ARG A 92 -14.38 19.55 20.35
N LYS A 93 -13.52 18.57 20.63
CA LYS A 93 -12.75 17.89 19.59
C LYS A 93 -13.61 16.80 18.94
N ARG A 94 -13.71 16.86 17.60
CA ARG A 94 -14.30 15.78 16.80
C ARG A 94 -13.22 15.18 15.92
N ASN A 95 -13.35 13.88 15.65
CA ASN A 95 -12.51 13.24 14.64
C ASN A 95 -12.81 13.85 13.27
N GLY A 96 -11.79 14.41 12.63
CA GLY A 96 -11.86 14.90 11.27
C GLY A 96 -11.72 13.77 10.26
N THR A 97 -11.53 14.14 8.99
CA THR A 97 -11.26 13.20 7.91
C THR A 97 -9.90 12.53 8.11
N LEU A 98 -9.79 11.29 7.63
CA LEU A 98 -8.51 10.60 7.55
C LEU A 98 -7.64 11.26 6.49
N GLN A 99 -6.40 11.50 6.81
CA GLN A 99 -5.40 12.01 5.88
C GLN A 99 -4.42 10.91 5.54
N TYR A 100 -4.16 10.74 4.24
CA TYR A 100 -3.21 9.76 3.73
C TYR A 100 -2.01 10.49 3.13
N THR A 101 -0.83 10.03 3.45
CA THR A 101 0.41 10.50 2.81
C THR A 101 1.00 9.33 2.05
N LEU A 102 1.12 9.47 0.74
CA LEU A 102 1.74 8.45 -0.09
C LEU A 102 3.27 8.58 0.01
N ARG A 103 3.92 7.47 0.30
CA ARG A 103 5.36 7.45 0.42
C ARG A 103 6.02 7.44 -0.97
N PRO A 104 7.19 8.07 -1.14
CA PRO A 104 7.92 7.99 -2.40
C PRO A 104 8.16 6.53 -2.79
N MET A 105 7.75 6.16 -4.00
CA MET A 105 7.80 4.76 -4.45
C MET A 105 9.21 4.18 -4.45
N LYS A 106 10.22 5.01 -4.71
CA LYS A 106 11.61 4.58 -4.67
C LYS A 106 12.03 4.10 -3.28
N GLU A 107 11.61 4.80 -2.22
CA GLU A 107 11.90 4.41 -0.85
C GLU A 107 11.19 3.10 -0.48
N VAL A 108 9.92 2.99 -0.83
CA VAL A 108 9.12 1.79 -0.57
C VAL A 108 9.69 0.57 -1.30
N GLU A 109 10.12 0.74 -2.55
CA GLU A 109 10.76 -0.32 -3.33
C GLU A 109 12.09 -0.76 -2.70
N GLU A 110 12.90 0.19 -2.24
CA GLU A 110 14.17 -0.10 -1.58
C GLU A 110 13.94 -0.87 -0.27
N GLU A 111 13.02 -0.42 0.57
CA GLU A 111 12.66 -1.12 1.82
C GLU A 111 12.14 -2.54 1.54
N TYR A 112 11.34 -2.71 0.52
CA TYR A 112 10.85 -4.03 0.12
C TYR A 112 11.99 -4.96 -0.30
N LYS A 113 12.94 -4.48 -1.10
CA LYS A 113 14.14 -5.24 -1.49
C LYS A 113 14.98 -5.64 -0.29
N GLN A 114 15.21 -4.71 0.64
CA GLN A 114 15.96 -4.99 1.87
C GLN A 114 15.28 -6.07 2.71
N GLU A 115 13.98 -6.01 2.86
CA GLU A 115 13.23 -7.03 3.60
C GLU A 115 13.29 -8.40 2.91
N GLN A 116 13.20 -8.46 1.58
CA GLN A 116 13.34 -9.71 0.84
C GLN A 116 14.73 -10.31 1.01
N LEU A 117 15.78 -9.50 1.01
CA LEU A 117 17.15 -9.95 1.28
C LEU A 117 17.29 -10.50 2.70
N ARG A 118 16.74 -9.81 3.68
CA ARG A 118 16.76 -10.23 5.09
C ARG A 118 16.07 -11.60 5.26
N ILE A 119 14.94 -11.81 4.65
CA ILE A 119 14.20 -13.08 4.68
C ILE A 119 15.03 -14.18 4.02
N ALA A 120 15.64 -13.91 2.87
CA ALA A 120 16.49 -14.87 2.17
C ALA A 120 17.72 -15.27 2.99
N GLU A 121 18.38 -14.32 3.65
CA GLU A 121 19.52 -14.58 4.54
C GLU A 121 19.13 -15.43 5.75
N GLN A 122 18.00 -15.13 6.39
CA GLN A 122 17.47 -15.93 7.48
C GLN A 122 17.20 -17.37 7.05
N HIS A 123 16.63 -17.55 5.86
CA HIS A 123 16.34 -18.87 5.31
C HIS A 123 17.63 -19.69 5.07
N VAL A 124 18.68 -19.05 4.55
CA VAL A 124 19.99 -19.68 4.37
C VAL A 124 20.61 -20.09 5.73
N ARG A 125 20.56 -19.21 6.71
CA ARG A 125 21.06 -19.51 8.08
C ARG A 125 20.30 -20.68 8.70
N TRP A 126 18.99 -20.72 8.54
CA TRP A 126 18.16 -21.79 9.05
C TRP A 126 18.47 -23.13 8.38
N LYS A 127 18.65 -23.17 7.07
CA LYS A 127 19.07 -24.37 6.34
C LYS A 127 20.45 -24.88 6.80
N LYS A 128 21.40 -23.96 7.00
CA LYS A 128 22.73 -24.32 7.51
C LYS A 128 22.67 -24.89 8.93
N ALA A 129 21.84 -24.31 9.79
CA ALA A 129 21.64 -24.79 11.15
C ALA A 129 21.02 -26.21 11.16
N ILE A 130 20.02 -26.46 10.35
CA ILE A 130 19.43 -27.80 10.21
C ILE A 130 20.49 -28.80 9.75
N LYS A 131 21.29 -28.46 8.76
CA LYS A 131 22.34 -29.32 8.23
C LYS A 131 23.43 -29.62 9.26
N LYS A 132 23.76 -28.62 10.11
CA LYS A 132 24.76 -28.76 11.19
C LYS A 132 24.26 -29.61 12.35
N TYR A 133 23.01 -29.48 12.73
CA TYR A 133 22.36 -30.18 13.83
C TYR A 133 21.48 -31.34 13.37
N GLY A 134 21.83 -32.01 12.25
CA GLY A 134 21.06 -33.05 11.60
C GLY A 134 20.50 -34.08 12.57
N GLY A 135 19.19 -34.37 12.48
CA GLY A 135 18.44 -35.29 13.32
C GLY A 135 17.46 -34.66 14.30
N VAL A 136 17.39 -33.34 14.37
CA VAL A 136 16.32 -32.65 15.11
C VAL A 136 15.07 -32.64 14.21
N HIS A 137 14.04 -33.41 14.58
CA HIS A 137 12.72 -33.31 13.96
C HIS A 137 12.08 -31.99 14.38
N PHE A 138 12.10 -31.04 13.48
CA PHE A 138 11.20 -29.89 13.62
C PHE A 138 9.80 -30.36 13.23
N GLU A 139 8.90 -30.45 14.19
CA GLU A 139 7.48 -30.60 13.88
C GLU A 139 7.09 -29.43 12.94
N LYS A 140 6.43 -29.79 11.83
CA LYS A 140 5.83 -28.79 10.96
C LYS A 140 4.85 -27.99 11.79
N VAL A 141 5.24 -26.78 12.17
CA VAL A 141 4.28 -25.80 12.68
C VAL A 141 3.39 -25.44 11.50
N ASN A 142 2.19 -25.99 11.46
CA ASN A 142 1.16 -25.57 10.54
C ASN A 142 0.76 -24.14 10.96
N LEU A 143 1.27 -23.21 10.22
CA LEU A 143 0.79 -21.83 10.28
C LEU A 143 -0.48 -21.72 9.44
#